data_006f835681fcbdf72324c6148d66c4f4
#
_entry.id   006f835681fcbdf72324c6148d66c4f4
#
_cell.length_a   1.000
_cell.length_b   1.000
_cell.length_c   1.000
_cell.angle_alpha   90.00
_cell.angle_beta   90.00
_cell.angle_gamma   90.00
#
_symmetry.space_group_name_H-M   'P 1'
#
loop_
_entity.id
_entity.type
_entity.pdbx_description
1 polymer ?
#
loop_
_entity_poly.entity_id
_entity_poly.type
_entity_poly.pdbx_seq_one_letter_code
_entity_poly.pdbx_strand_id
1 'polypeptide(L)'
;MKKIILILLVLLVGCTKMEIEPIPPQPIQNIFDVKESKVVDGQNIVFKLPSAGVYTLTLIDKETGQVIGRERFTGNVGENTKKIYTNSIQSQYLYLLLEDVTKKEIAKTTIITK
;
A
#
# COMPACT_ATOMS: atom_id res chain seq x y z
N MET A 1 50.44 14.36 17.25
CA MET A 1 49.52 13.65 18.06
C MET A 1 48.18 14.30 18.12
N LYS A 2 48.16 15.56 18.46
CA LYS A 2 46.88 16.26 18.53
C LYS A 2 46.20 16.31 17.18
N LYS A 3 46.97 16.36 16.14
CA LYS A 3 46.41 16.42 14.81
C LYS A 3 45.62 15.17 14.44
N ILE A 4 46.08 14.06 14.93
CA ILE A 4 45.39 12.81 14.63
C ILE A 4 44.01 12.81 15.25
N ILE A 5 43.90 13.37 16.43
CA ILE A 5 42.62 13.44 17.11
C ILE A 5 41.65 14.30 16.34
N LEU A 6 42.15 15.39 15.80
CA LEU A 6 41.32 16.30 15.02
C LEU A 6 40.77 15.61 13.79
N ILE A 7 41.60 14.83 13.15
CA ILE A 7 41.19 14.12 11.95
C ILE A 7 40.07 13.15 12.27
N LEU A 8 40.17 12.49 13.41
CA LEU A 8 39.14 11.57 13.79
C LEU A 8 37.81 12.26 14.01
N LEU A 9 37.85 13.43 14.62
CA LEU A 9 36.64 14.18 14.83
C LEU A 9 35.98 14.54 13.50
N VAL A 10 36.76 14.94 12.56
CA VAL A 10 36.23 15.32 11.26
C VAL A 10 35.56 14.13 10.61
N LEU A 11 36.17 12.98 10.70
CA LEU A 11 35.61 11.80 10.10
C LEU A 11 34.28 11.45 10.73
N LEU A 12 34.18 11.54 12.04
CA LEU A 12 32.94 11.23 12.72
C LEU A 12 31.82 12.16 12.26
N VAL A 13 32.13 13.42 12.15
CA VAL A 13 31.15 14.39 11.69
C VAL A 13 30.71 14.08 10.28
N GLY A 14 31.64 13.71 9.44
CA GLY A 14 31.32 13.35 8.08
C GLY A 14 30.37 12.18 8.00
N CYS A 15 30.65 11.15 8.75
CA CYS A 15 29.80 9.99 8.74
C CYS A 15 28.40 10.32 9.25
N THR A 16 28.34 11.10 10.29
CA THR A 16 27.05 11.47 10.83
C THR A 16 26.20 12.20 9.82
N LYS A 17 26.80 13.07 9.05
CA LYS A 17 26.04 13.82 8.07
C LYS A 17 25.45 12.93 7.00
N MET A 18 26.16 11.93 6.61
CA MET A 18 25.68 11.10 5.53
C MET A 18 24.46 10.31 5.92
N GLU A 19 24.31 10.03 7.17
CA GLU A 19 23.19 9.23 7.60
C GLU A 19 21.95 10.02 7.87
N ILE A 20 22.08 11.28 7.87
CA ILE A 20 20.98 12.13 8.21
C ILE A 20 20.05 12.37 7.06
N GLU A 21 20.34 11.81 5.97
CA GLU A 21 19.53 12.06 4.82
C GLU A 21 18.52 10.98 4.59
N PRO A 22 17.70 10.66 5.52
CA PRO A 22 16.66 9.70 5.22
C PRO A 22 15.70 10.39 4.30
N ILE A 23 15.53 9.82 3.17
CA ILE A 23 14.47 10.26 2.31
C ILE A 23 13.19 9.96 3.03
N PRO A 24 12.35 10.94 3.30
CA PRO A 24 11.10 10.68 3.96
C PRO A 24 10.33 9.68 3.14
N PRO A 25 9.69 8.71 3.78
CA PRO A 25 8.91 7.73 3.05
C PRO A 25 7.87 8.45 2.23
N GLN A 26 7.92 8.23 0.95
CA GLN A 26 6.94 8.79 0.07
C GLN A 26 5.63 8.07 0.34
N PRO A 27 4.54 8.79 0.54
CA PRO A 27 3.26 8.11 0.62
C PRO A 27 3.05 7.41 -0.70
N ILE A 28 2.73 6.14 -0.62
CA ILE A 28 2.44 5.38 -1.81
C ILE A 28 1.09 5.86 -2.29
N GLN A 29 1.11 6.62 -3.36
CA GLN A 29 -0.10 7.16 -3.92
C GLN A 29 -0.44 6.42 -5.18
N ASN A 30 -1.72 6.32 -5.45
CA ASN A 30 -2.19 5.78 -6.71
C ASN A 30 -1.81 4.32 -6.94
N ILE A 31 -1.78 3.55 -5.87
CA ILE A 31 -1.65 2.11 -6.04
C ILE A 31 -2.85 1.59 -6.80
N PHE A 32 -4.06 1.97 -6.39
CA PHE A 32 -5.27 1.56 -7.10
C PHE A 32 -5.60 2.55 -8.20
N ASP A 33 -6.06 2.03 -9.34
CA ASP A 33 -6.54 2.89 -10.41
C ASP A 33 -7.95 3.40 -10.11
N VAL A 34 -8.70 2.72 -9.24
CA VAL A 34 -10.01 3.20 -8.80
C VAL A 34 -9.83 4.02 -7.54
N LYS A 35 -10.59 5.10 -7.45
CA LYS A 35 -10.50 6.01 -6.32
C LYS A 35 -11.85 6.65 -6.15
N GLU A 36 -12.58 6.20 -5.13
CA GLU A 36 -13.91 6.70 -4.89
C GLU A 36 -14.80 6.60 -6.12
N SER A 37 -14.59 5.54 -6.89
CA SER A 37 -15.28 5.33 -8.15
C SER A 37 -16.24 4.18 -8.03
N LYS A 38 -17.25 4.18 -8.92
CA LYS A 38 -18.19 3.09 -8.97
C LYS A 38 -17.53 1.87 -9.62
N VAL A 39 -17.69 0.73 -8.99
CA VAL A 39 -17.17 -0.55 -9.47
C VAL A 39 -18.35 -1.46 -9.77
N VAL A 40 -18.44 -1.91 -11.00
CA VAL A 40 -19.51 -2.83 -11.38
C VAL A 40 -19.07 -4.27 -11.13
N ASP A 41 -20.05 -5.15 -11.02
CA ASP A 41 -19.77 -6.56 -10.73
C ASP A 41 -18.87 -7.15 -11.83
N GLY A 42 -17.80 -7.81 -11.41
CA GLY A 42 -16.85 -8.41 -12.33
C GLY A 42 -15.85 -7.47 -12.96
N GLN A 43 -15.82 -6.24 -12.50
CA GLN A 43 -14.88 -5.26 -13.03
C GLN A 43 -13.46 -5.57 -12.58
N ASN A 44 -12.52 -5.41 -13.52
CA ASN A 44 -11.10 -5.54 -13.18
C ASN A 44 -10.61 -4.26 -12.54
N ILE A 45 -9.92 -4.40 -11.44
CA ILE A 45 -9.24 -3.29 -10.78
C ILE A 45 -7.76 -3.47 -11.02
N VAL A 46 -7.10 -2.41 -11.44
CA VAL A 46 -5.66 -2.41 -11.68
C VAL A 46 -4.97 -1.71 -10.53
N PHE A 47 -3.90 -2.29 -10.04
CA PHE A 47 -3.14 -1.69 -8.96
C PHE A 47 -1.67 -2.01 -9.11
N LYS A 48 -0.83 -1.12 -8.59
CA LYS A 48 0.62 -1.25 -8.71
C LYS A 48 1.22 -1.66 -7.40
N LEU A 49 2.03 -2.71 -7.43
CA LEU A 49 2.70 -3.21 -6.24
C LEU A 49 4.17 -2.80 -6.24
N PRO A 50 4.69 -2.40 -5.07
CA PRO A 50 6.09 -1.99 -4.98
C PRO A 50 7.07 -3.15 -5.08
N SER A 51 6.61 -4.36 -4.79
CA SER A 51 7.46 -5.53 -4.83
C SER A 51 6.63 -6.78 -5.04
N ALA A 52 7.26 -7.83 -5.53
CA ALA A 52 6.60 -9.12 -5.67
C ALA A 52 6.41 -9.75 -4.30
N GLY A 53 5.34 -10.48 -4.12
CA GLY A 53 5.10 -11.16 -2.85
C GLY A 53 3.65 -11.53 -2.66
N VAL A 54 3.33 -11.97 -1.46
CA VAL A 54 1.98 -12.35 -1.09
C VAL A 54 1.28 -11.15 -0.48
N TYR A 55 0.07 -10.91 -0.96
CA TYR A 55 -0.76 -9.79 -0.50
C TYR A 55 -2.16 -10.28 -0.21
N THR A 56 -2.90 -9.49 0.54
CA THR A 56 -4.31 -9.76 0.83
C THR A 56 -5.13 -8.56 0.42
N LEU A 57 -6.17 -8.79 -0.35
CA LEU A 57 -7.11 -7.76 -0.75
C LEU A 57 -8.39 -7.99 0.02
N THR A 58 -8.84 -6.97 0.75
CA THR A 58 -9.98 -7.06 1.64
C THR A 58 -11.03 -6.04 1.26
N LEU A 59 -12.28 -6.45 1.26
CA LEU A 59 -13.42 -5.56 1.09
C LEU A 59 -14.08 -5.38 2.44
N ILE A 60 -14.26 -4.14 2.86
CA ILE A 60 -14.83 -3.81 4.17
C ILE A 60 -16.00 -2.87 3.96
N ASP A 61 -17.12 -3.17 4.62
CA ASP A 61 -18.25 -2.26 4.62
C ASP A 61 -17.84 -0.97 5.32
N LYS A 62 -17.95 0.14 4.61
CA LYS A 62 -17.50 1.41 5.13
C LYS A 62 -18.31 1.88 6.33
N GLU A 63 -19.59 1.56 6.37
CA GLU A 63 -20.46 2.02 7.43
C GLU A 63 -20.32 1.22 8.72
N THR A 64 -20.20 -0.09 8.60
CA THR A 64 -20.18 -0.97 9.76
C THR A 64 -18.80 -1.47 10.14
N GLY A 65 -17.84 -1.38 9.22
CA GLY A 65 -16.52 -1.94 9.43
C GLY A 65 -16.45 -3.44 9.25
N GLN A 66 -17.55 -4.06 8.82
CA GLN A 66 -17.59 -5.49 8.64
C GLN A 66 -16.81 -5.92 7.40
N VAL A 67 -16.01 -6.97 7.56
CA VAL A 67 -15.29 -7.55 6.43
C VAL A 67 -16.27 -8.31 5.54
N ILE A 68 -16.36 -7.89 4.29
CA ILE A 68 -17.26 -8.51 3.32
C ILE A 68 -16.55 -9.67 2.63
N GLY A 69 -15.28 -9.47 2.28
CA GLY A 69 -14.53 -10.50 1.58
C GLY A 69 -13.06 -10.25 1.72
N ARG A 70 -12.29 -11.31 1.56
CA ARG A 70 -10.84 -11.25 1.69
C ARG A 70 -10.24 -12.27 0.74
N GLU A 71 -9.27 -11.83 -0.02
CA GLU A 71 -8.59 -12.71 -0.97
C GLU A 71 -7.09 -12.56 -0.84
N ARG A 72 -6.41 -13.68 -0.68
CA ARG A 72 -4.96 -13.72 -0.63
C ARG A 72 -4.44 -14.11 -1.99
N PHE A 73 -3.41 -13.43 -2.46
CA PHE A 73 -2.88 -13.69 -3.79
C PHE A 73 -1.39 -13.39 -3.85
N THR A 74 -0.74 -13.92 -4.87
CA THR A 74 0.66 -13.61 -5.14
C THR A 74 0.71 -12.55 -6.22
N GLY A 75 1.36 -11.43 -5.90
CA GLY A 75 1.46 -10.31 -6.82
C GLY A 75 2.85 -10.18 -7.40
N ASN A 76 2.91 -9.49 -8.52
CA ASN A 76 4.17 -9.16 -9.19
C ASN A 76 4.48 -7.69 -8.98
N VAL A 77 5.75 -7.34 -9.09
CA VAL A 77 6.11 -5.93 -9.02
C VAL A 77 5.48 -5.22 -10.21
N GLY A 78 4.94 -4.03 -9.97
CA GLY A 78 4.28 -3.26 -11.01
C GLY A 78 2.80 -3.55 -11.06
N GLU A 79 2.25 -3.58 -12.25
CA GLU A 79 0.81 -3.63 -12.46
C GLU A 79 0.23 -5.02 -12.24
N ASN A 80 -0.85 -5.06 -11.47
CA ASN A 80 -1.60 -6.28 -11.18
C ASN A 80 -3.07 -5.99 -11.39
N THR A 81 -3.85 -7.04 -11.64
CA THR A 81 -5.27 -6.92 -11.90
C THR A 81 -6.05 -7.95 -11.11
N LYS A 82 -7.16 -7.52 -10.51
CA LYS A 82 -8.07 -8.41 -9.80
C LYS A 82 -9.50 -8.06 -10.16
N LYS A 83 -10.34 -9.07 -10.30
CA LYS A 83 -11.77 -8.84 -10.50
C LYS A 83 -12.45 -8.67 -9.17
N ILE A 84 -13.36 -7.72 -9.11
CA ILE A 84 -14.16 -7.46 -7.92
C ILE A 84 -15.61 -7.78 -8.24
N TYR A 85 -16.19 -8.64 -7.42
CA TYR A 85 -17.59 -9.04 -7.58
C TYR A 85 -18.43 -8.35 -6.53
N THR A 86 -19.42 -7.59 -6.98
CA THR A 86 -20.23 -6.77 -6.07
C THR A 86 -21.71 -7.14 -6.10
N ASN A 87 -22.08 -8.10 -6.93
CA ASN A 87 -23.48 -8.39 -7.16
C ASN A 87 -24.24 -8.81 -5.91
N SER A 88 -23.60 -9.55 -5.03
CA SER A 88 -24.24 -10.02 -3.80
C SER A 88 -24.01 -9.07 -2.63
N ILE A 89 -23.31 -7.97 -2.85
CA ILE A 89 -23.01 -7.02 -1.79
C ILE A 89 -24.12 -5.97 -1.72
N GLN A 90 -24.65 -5.77 -0.52
CA GLN A 90 -25.73 -4.81 -0.34
C GLN A 90 -25.21 -3.44 0.05
N SER A 91 -24.04 -3.37 0.60
CA SER A 91 -23.45 -2.08 1.00
C SER A 91 -23.11 -1.24 -0.22
N GLN A 92 -23.37 0.04 -0.13
CA GLN A 92 -23.10 0.97 -1.22
C GLN A 92 -21.64 1.41 -1.26
N TYR A 93 -21.03 1.57 -0.10
CA TYR A 93 -19.66 2.06 0.01
C TYR A 93 -18.79 1.01 0.69
N LEU A 94 -17.68 0.71 0.07
CA LEU A 94 -16.73 -0.27 0.60
C LEU A 94 -15.34 0.32 0.64
N TYR A 95 -14.57 -0.09 1.62
CA TYR A 95 -13.13 0.11 1.57
C TYR A 95 -12.50 -1.05 0.83
N LEU A 96 -11.58 -0.73 -0.04
CA LEU A 96 -10.74 -1.71 -0.69
C LEU A 96 -9.37 -1.56 -0.05
N LEU A 97 -8.97 -2.59 0.68
CA LEU A 97 -7.76 -2.56 1.50
C LEU A 97 -6.75 -3.57 0.98
N LEU A 98 -5.53 -3.12 0.77
CA LEU A 98 -4.44 -4.00 0.34
C LEU A 98 -3.42 -4.08 1.45
N GLU A 99 -3.11 -5.31 1.88
CA GLU A 99 -2.16 -5.56 2.94
C GLU A 99 -1.07 -6.52 2.46
N ASP A 100 0.13 -6.39 3.03
CA ASP A 100 1.20 -7.32 2.72
C ASP A 100 1.10 -8.57 3.62
N VAL A 101 2.08 -9.45 3.52
CA VAL A 101 2.06 -10.71 4.25
C VAL A 101 2.15 -10.48 5.76
N THR A 102 2.67 -9.35 6.19
CA THR A 102 2.76 -9.03 7.61
C THR A 102 1.52 -8.31 8.11
N LYS A 103 0.50 -8.18 7.27
CA LYS A 103 -0.75 -7.47 7.56
C LYS A 103 -0.58 -5.98 7.68
N LYS A 104 0.50 -5.46 7.12
CA LYS A 104 0.69 -4.03 7.06
C LYS A 104 -0.11 -3.47 5.91
N GLU A 105 -0.84 -2.40 6.16
CA GLU A 105 -1.62 -1.73 5.13
C GLU A 105 -0.69 -1.09 4.11
N ILE A 106 -0.88 -1.47 2.86
CA ILE A 106 -0.11 -0.89 1.75
C ILE A 106 -0.92 0.21 1.09
N ALA A 107 -2.20 0.00 0.92
CA ALA A 107 -3.06 0.98 0.27
C ALA A 107 -4.51 0.76 0.66
N LYS A 108 -5.30 1.82 0.56
CA LYS A 108 -6.71 1.77 0.90
C LYS A 108 -7.45 2.80 0.06
N THR A 109 -8.57 2.43 -0.49
CA THR A 109 -9.42 3.36 -1.21
C THR A 109 -10.88 2.99 -0.97
N THR A 110 -11.77 3.90 -1.33
CA THR A 110 -13.20 3.66 -1.23
C THR A 110 -13.74 3.37 -2.63
N ILE A 111 -14.61 2.38 -2.73
CA ILE A 111 -15.30 2.10 -3.98
C ILE A 111 -16.81 2.17 -3.74
N ILE A 112 -17.54 2.40 -4.80
CA ILE A 112 -18.99 2.53 -4.77
C ILE A 112 -19.57 1.37 -5.57
N THR A 113 -20.50 0.64 -4.96
CA THR A 113 -21.08 -0.54 -5.60
C THR A 113 -22.41 -0.26 -6.28
N LYS A 114 -23.03 0.86 -5.97
CA LYS A 114 -24.38 1.18 -6.50
C LYS A 114 -24.49 2.60 -6.98
#